data_d003f64c141e854a9d9c44c088f17a84
#
_entry.id   d003f64c141e854a9d9c44c088f17a84
#
_cell.length_a   1.000
_cell.length_b   1.000
_cell.length_c   1.000
_cell.angle_alpha   90.00
_cell.angle_beta   90.00
_cell.angle_gamma   90.00
#
_symmetry.space_group_name_H-M   'P 1'
#
loop_
_entity.id
_entity.type
_entity.pdbx_description
1 polymer ?
#
loop_
_entity_poly.entity_id
_entity_poly.type
_entity_poly.pdbx_seq_one_letter_code
_entity_poly.pdbx_strand_id
1 'polypeptide(L)'
;MPKSEIARRSGLSSQTVSVIVRALEKDGLLLRGDPQRGKVGQPSIPMRLDPNGVFSLGLKIGRRSADLVLVDFLGRECRTVSRTFPYPLPNDILEFAKNSITDFLQDLSLDEQSRIAGVGVSMPFELWNWAEKTGAPEELLVEWKHFGFRKKLSEITKLPVTIQNDATSACGAELVFGHGNELIDFVYFFIGTFVGGGVVLDHTVYSGRTGNAGAFGPMPVTGADGKMTTLTDHASILTLEKLLKTEGINLYHPEREKEEWHSLGHYLDEWIGTTAYHLARAIVASYSIIDFQATIIDGAFPPDIRKKIVEAIKIEINKLDTRGIGELVIMEGLVGRGARALGAASLPLFSRYLLDQKVLFKGIK
;
A
#
# COMPACT_ATOMS: atom_id res chain seq x y z
N MET A 1 20.40 15.46 2.81
CA MET A 1 21.50 14.80 3.56
C MET A 1 22.84 15.25 2.99
N PRO A 2 23.84 15.66 3.80
CA PRO A 2 25.18 16.03 3.33
C PRO A 2 25.96 14.83 2.74
N LYS A 3 26.89 15.09 1.80
CA LYS A 3 27.72 14.03 1.18
C LYS A 3 28.55 13.25 2.21
N SER A 4 29.03 13.90 3.26
CA SER A 4 29.77 13.26 4.36
C SER A 4 28.89 12.26 5.12
N GLU A 5 27.64 12.60 5.35
CA GLU A 5 26.67 11.72 6.00
C GLU A 5 26.27 10.55 5.08
N ILE A 6 26.12 10.81 3.76
CA ILE A 6 25.90 9.74 2.78
C ILE A 6 27.08 8.77 2.80
N ALA A 7 28.33 9.27 2.81
CA ALA A 7 29.53 8.44 2.89
C ALA A 7 29.52 7.55 4.16
N ARG A 8 29.21 8.18 5.31
CA ARG A 8 29.13 7.47 6.60
C ARG A 8 28.08 6.36 6.58
N ARG A 9 26.87 6.63 6.06
CA ARG A 9 25.78 5.64 6.02
C ARG A 9 25.98 4.55 5.00
N SER A 10 26.57 4.87 3.84
CA SER A 10 26.76 3.90 2.77
C SER A 10 28.06 3.07 2.92
N GLY A 11 28.96 3.45 3.84
CA GLY A 11 30.28 2.83 3.96
C GLY A 11 31.23 3.13 2.79
N LEU A 12 30.85 4.05 1.89
CA LEU A 12 31.66 4.46 0.74
C LEU A 12 32.64 5.59 1.10
N SER A 13 33.74 5.67 0.34
CA SER A 13 34.67 6.79 0.50
C SER A 13 34.02 8.12 0.09
N SER A 14 34.42 9.25 0.72
CA SER A 14 33.92 10.58 0.38
C SER A 14 34.15 10.95 -1.08
N GLN A 15 35.25 10.43 -1.69
CA GLN A 15 35.55 10.64 -3.11
C GLN A 15 34.55 9.88 -3.99
N THR A 16 34.28 8.60 -3.69
CA THR A 16 33.28 7.77 -4.38
C THR A 16 31.90 8.40 -4.32
N VAL A 17 31.46 8.82 -3.13
CA VAL A 17 30.18 9.54 -2.95
C VAL A 17 30.13 10.81 -3.78
N SER A 18 31.23 11.56 -3.83
CA SER A 18 31.28 12.81 -4.61
C SER A 18 31.13 12.57 -6.12
N VAL A 19 31.68 11.47 -6.64
CA VAL A 19 31.51 11.05 -8.05
C VAL A 19 30.08 10.63 -8.33
N ILE A 20 29.53 9.73 -7.50
CA ILE A 20 28.15 9.22 -7.66
C ILE A 20 27.15 10.37 -7.59
N VAL A 21 27.25 11.23 -6.58
CA VAL A 21 26.33 12.37 -6.40
C VAL A 21 26.38 13.32 -7.59
N ARG A 22 27.55 13.59 -8.17
CA ARG A 22 27.65 14.41 -9.40
C ARG A 22 26.95 13.77 -10.60
N ALA A 23 27.08 12.44 -10.75
CA ALA A 23 26.39 11.73 -11.81
C ALA A 23 24.86 11.82 -11.62
N LEU A 24 24.36 11.57 -10.41
CA LEU A 24 22.93 11.67 -10.09
C LEU A 24 22.40 13.10 -10.22
N GLU A 25 23.20 14.13 -9.90
CA GLU A 25 22.87 15.53 -10.17
C GLU A 25 22.73 15.80 -11.68
N LYS A 26 23.71 15.30 -12.46
CA LYS A 26 23.71 15.42 -13.94
C LYS A 26 22.50 14.72 -14.58
N ASP A 27 22.11 13.59 -14.05
CA ASP A 27 20.95 12.82 -14.49
C ASP A 27 19.62 13.40 -14.01
N GLY A 28 19.65 14.53 -13.26
CA GLY A 28 18.45 15.21 -12.76
C GLY A 28 17.73 14.48 -11.63
N LEU A 29 18.41 13.54 -10.95
CA LEU A 29 17.81 12.77 -9.85
C LEU A 29 18.01 13.43 -8.48
N LEU A 30 19.05 14.28 -8.36
CA LEU A 30 19.39 14.99 -7.12
C LEU A 30 19.48 16.49 -7.33
N LEU A 31 19.03 17.22 -6.32
CA LEU A 31 19.17 18.67 -6.18
C LEU A 31 20.07 19.01 -4.98
N ARG A 32 20.76 20.15 -5.08
CA ARG A 32 21.42 20.78 -3.94
C ARG A 32 20.42 21.55 -3.10
N GLY A 33 20.43 21.31 -1.81
CA GLY A 33 19.72 22.15 -0.86
C GLY A 33 20.53 23.39 -0.47
N ASP A 34 19.94 24.20 0.39
CA ASP A 34 20.58 25.42 0.91
C ASP A 34 21.81 25.08 1.77
N PRO A 35 22.89 25.85 1.65
CA PRO A 35 24.08 25.65 2.47
C PRO A 35 23.76 25.79 3.97
N GLN A 36 24.05 24.74 4.74
CA GLN A 36 23.89 24.74 6.19
C GLN A 36 25.21 25.13 6.86
N ARG A 37 25.23 26.22 7.60
CA ARG A 37 26.39 26.65 8.38
C ARG A 37 26.44 25.89 9.71
N GLY A 38 27.45 25.04 9.88
CA GLY A 38 27.80 24.44 11.17
C GLY A 38 28.53 25.45 12.08
N LYS A 39 28.74 25.08 13.38
CA LYS A 39 29.47 25.93 14.33
C LYS A 39 30.94 26.14 13.94
N VAL A 40 31.57 25.22 13.22
CA VAL A 40 32.97 25.27 12.73
C VAL A 40 33.06 24.52 11.40
N GLY A 41 33.72 25.11 10.39
CA GLY A 41 34.01 24.47 9.11
C GLY A 41 33.30 25.06 7.90
N GLN A 42 33.57 24.47 6.71
CA GLN A 42 32.93 24.87 5.45
C GLN A 42 31.40 24.55 5.49
N PRO A 43 30.55 25.43 4.95
CA PRO A 43 29.13 25.17 4.88
C PRO A 43 28.84 23.83 4.19
N SER A 44 27.99 23.00 4.80
CA SER A 44 27.56 21.72 4.26
C SER A 44 26.37 21.92 3.33
N ILE A 45 26.45 21.44 2.10
CA ILE A 45 25.35 21.48 1.13
C ILE A 45 24.63 20.13 1.17
N PRO A 46 23.41 20.04 1.71
CA PRO A 46 22.66 18.80 1.72
C PRO A 46 22.14 18.47 0.30
N MET A 47 22.17 17.19 -0.05
CA MET A 47 21.55 16.66 -1.26
C MET A 47 20.12 16.20 -0.94
N ARG A 48 19.22 16.40 -1.88
CA ARG A 48 17.83 15.90 -1.83
C ARG A 48 17.43 15.31 -3.18
N LEU A 49 16.46 14.43 -3.21
CA LEU A 49 15.86 13.97 -4.44
C LEU A 49 15.20 15.13 -5.19
N ASP A 50 15.30 15.14 -6.51
CA ASP A 50 14.55 16.08 -7.35
C ASP A 50 13.12 15.51 -7.52
N PRO A 51 12.08 16.22 -7.07
CA PRO A 51 10.70 15.76 -7.28
C PRO A 51 10.40 15.46 -8.75
N ASN A 52 10.94 16.27 -9.67
CA ASN A 52 10.72 16.14 -11.11
C ASN A 52 11.73 15.21 -11.79
N GLY A 53 12.62 14.57 -11.02
CA GLY A 53 13.65 13.68 -11.56
C GLY A 53 13.09 12.38 -12.13
N VAL A 54 12.01 11.88 -11.55
CA VAL A 54 11.32 10.65 -11.97
C VAL A 54 9.83 10.78 -11.69
N PHE A 55 9.02 10.23 -12.58
CA PHE A 55 7.58 10.04 -12.38
C PHE A 55 7.23 8.55 -12.40
N SER A 56 6.13 8.19 -11.78
CA SER A 56 5.63 6.82 -11.81
C SER A 56 4.11 6.78 -11.81
N LEU A 57 3.56 5.80 -12.51
CA LEU A 57 2.12 5.57 -12.60
C LEU A 57 1.73 4.39 -11.71
N GLY A 58 0.66 4.55 -10.94
CA GLY A 58 0.07 3.50 -10.11
C GLY A 58 -1.37 3.25 -10.50
N LEU A 59 -1.68 2.05 -10.96
CA LEU A 59 -3.03 1.59 -11.26
C LEU A 59 -3.49 0.61 -10.18
N LYS A 60 -4.43 1.03 -9.34
CA LYS A 60 -5.12 0.11 -8.43
C LYS A 60 -6.37 -0.45 -9.13
N ILE A 61 -6.48 -1.75 -9.17
CA ILE A 61 -7.67 -2.47 -9.63
C ILE A 61 -8.33 -3.11 -8.40
N GLY A 62 -9.46 -2.53 -7.99
CA GLY A 62 -10.28 -3.08 -6.91
C GLY A 62 -11.47 -3.84 -7.45
N ARG A 63 -12.30 -4.35 -6.55
CA ARG A 63 -13.51 -5.10 -6.92
C ARG A 63 -14.63 -4.23 -7.45
N ARG A 64 -14.63 -2.93 -7.12
CA ARG A 64 -15.69 -1.96 -7.47
C ARG A 64 -15.18 -0.63 -7.95
N SER A 65 -13.87 -0.42 -7.96
CA SER A 65 -13.25 0.78 -8.52
C SER A 65 -11.85 0.48 -9.01
N ALA A 66 -11.42 1.27 -10.01
CA ALA A 66 -10.03 1.41 -10.39
C ALA A 66 -9.60 2.85 -10.17
N ASP A 67 -8.38 3.02 -9.67
CA ASP A 67 -7.78 4.32 -9.41
C ASP A 67 -6.43 4.38 -10.12
N LEU A 68 -6.20 5.40 -10.94
CA LEU A 68 -4.90 5.68 -11.55
C LEU A 68 -4.33 6.93 -10.89
N VAL A 69 -3.07 6.85 -10.46
CA VAL A 69 -2.33 7.96 -9.87
C VAL A 69 -1.02 8.16 -10.63
N LEU A 70 -0.63 9.42 -10.85
CA LEU A 70 0.70 9.85 -11.25
C LEU A 70 1.38 10.44 -10.03
N VAL A 71 2.57 9.96 -9.70
CA VAL A 71 3.37 10.47 -8.59
C VAL A 71 4.72 10.99 -9.06
N ASP A 72 5.27 11.96 -8.32
CA ASP A 72 6.63 12.45 -8.46
C ASP A 72 7.65 11.51 -7.79
N PHE A 73 8.94 11.84 -7.84
CA PHE A 73 10.00 11.03 -7.27
C PHE A 73 9.95 10.95 -5.71
N LEU A 74 9.22 11.85 -5.06
CA LEU A 74 8.99 11.85 -3.62
C LEU A 74 7.70 11.12 -3.23
N GLY A 75 6.99 10.53 -4.20
CA GLY A 75 5.71 9.88 -3.99
C GLY A 75 4.54 10.82 -3.78
N ARG A 76 4.69 12.10 -4.10
CA ARG A 76 3.60 13.06 -4.04
C ARG A 76 2.68 12.85 -5.22
N GLU A 77 1.40 12.85 -4.94
CA GLU A 77 0.37 12.73 -5.96
C GLU A 77 0.32 13.98 -6.84
N CYS A 78 0.58 13.83 -8.14
CA CYS A 78 0.48 14.89 -9.15
C CYS A 78 -0.91 14.91 -9.77
N ARG A 79 -1.46 13.74 -10.10
CA ARG A 79 -2.80 13.56 -10.68
C ARG A 79 -3.41 12.26 -10.21
N THR A 80 -4.73 12.26 -10.06
CA THR A 80 -5.52 11.07 -9.77
C THR A 80 -6.80 11.07 -10.57
N VAL A 81 -7.21 9.89 -11.03
CA VAL A 81 -8.52 9.65 -11.61
C VAL A 81 -9.05 8.31 -11.10
N SER A 82 -10.34 8.28 -10.80
CA SER A 82 -11.03 7.08 -10.32
C SER A 82 -12.22 6.75 -11.22
N ARG A 83 -12.48 5.45 -11.37
CA ARG A 83 -13.67 4.93 -12.05
C ARG A 83 -14.31 3.86 -11.19
N THR A 84 -15.62 3.95 -10.98
CA THR A 84 -16.42 2.93 -10.31
C THR A 84 -17.11 2.04 -11.33
N PHE A 85 -17.36 0.79 -10.97
CA PHE A 85 -18.04 -0.22 -11.78
C PHE A 85 -18.68 -1.28 -10.88
N PRO A 86 -19.70 -1.98 -11.34
CA PRO A 86 -20.27 -3.11 -10.60
C PRO A 86 -19.25 -4.25 -10.45
N TYR A 87 -18.51 -4.54 -11.52
CA TYR A 87 -17.50 -5.59 -11.59
C TYR A 87 -16.31 -5.14 -12.44
N PRO A 88 -15.06 -5.54 -12.09
CA PRO A 88 -13.85 -5.18 -12.83
C PRO A 88 -13.71 -6.05 -14.08
N LEU A 89 -14.26 -5.64 -15.22
CA LEU A 89 -14.07 -6.34 -16.49
C LEU A 89 -12.69 -6.00 -17.07
N PRO A 90 -11.89 -7.00 -17.49
CA PRO A 90 -10.50 -6.76 -17.87
C PRO A 90 -10.34 -5.80 -19.07
N ASN A 91 -11.23 -5.86 -20.05
CA ASN A 91 -11.21 -4.95 -21.21
C ASN A 91 -11.54 -3.50 -20.80
N ASP A 92 -12.56 -3.31 -19.93
CA ASP A 92 -12.97 -1.99 -19.45
C ASP A 92 -11.88 -1.32 -18.62
N ILE A 93 -11.19 -2.13 -17.80
CA ILE A 93 -10.05 -1.66 -16.99
C ILE A 93 -8.86 -1.30 -17.88
N LEU A 94 -8.59 -2.10 -18.91
CA LEU A 94 -7.51 -1.82 -19.86
C LEU A 94 -7.78 -0.52 -20.64
N GLU A 95 -9.02 -0.30 -21.07
CA GLU A 95 -9.44 0.93 -21.75
C GLU A 95 -9.35 2.14 -20.81
N PHE A 96 -9.85 2.01 -19.58
CA PHE A 96 -9.71 3.05 -18.56
C PHE A 96 -8.24 3.42 -18.34
N ALA A 97 -7.37 2.43 -18.13
CA ALA A 97 -5.94 2.67 -17.93
C ALA A 97 -5.30 3.37 -19.14
N LYS A 98 -5.58 2.89 -20.37
CA LYS A 98 -5.08 3.50 -21.62
C LYS A 98 -5.48 4.97 -21.72
N ASN A 99 -6.78 5.25 -21.58
CA ASN A 99 -7.31 6.60 -21.78
C ASN A 99 -6.78 7.56 -20.71
N SER A 100 -6.79 7.12 -19.44
CA SER A 100 -6.32 7.94 -18.32
C SER A 100 -4.81 8.18 -18.37
N ILE A 101 -4.00 7.18 -18.75
CA ILE A 101 -2.56 7.37 -18.95
C ILE A 101 -2.29 8.35 -20.09
N THR A 102 -2.99 8.21 -21.21
CA THR A 102 -2.85 9.13 -22.34
C THR A 102 -3.18 10.58 -21.94
N ASP A 103 -4.26 10.77 -21.16
CA ASP A 103 -4.65 12.07 -20.64
C ASP A 103 -3.60 12.66 -19.68
N PHE A 104 -3.04 11.85 -18.78
CA PHE A 104 -1.98 12.30 -17.86
C PHE A 104 -0.71 12.71 -18.62
N LEU A 105 -0.36 11.98 -19.68
CA LEU A 105 0.82 12.29 -20.49
C LEU A 105 0.70 13.61 -21.26
N GLN A 106 -0.52 14.02 -21.63
CA GLN A 106 -0.73 15.31 -22.34
C GLN A 106 -0.35 16.53 -21.51
N ASP A 107 -0.42 16.43 -20.17
CA ASP A 107 -0.06 17.51 -19.27
C ASP A 107 1.44 17.57 -18.97
N LEU A 108 2.20 16.55 -19.36
CA LEU A 108 3.64 16.46 -19.16
C LEU A 108 4.40 16.89 -20.41
N SER A 109 5.48 17.62 -20.24
CA SER A 109 6.45 17.88 -21.32
C SER A 109 7.08 16.58 -21.82
N LEU A 110 7.63 16.57 -23.02
CA LEU A 110 8.32 15.39 -23.59
C LEU A 110 9.50 14.93 -22.69
N ASP A 111 10.17 15.85 -22.03
CA ASP A 111 11.25 15.55 -21.10
C ASP A 111 10.70 14.81 -19.87
N GLU A 112 9.62 15.30 -19.26
CA GLU A 112 8.97 14.65 -18.12
C GLU A 112 8.39 13.28 -18.49
N GLN A 113 7.78 13.13 -19.66
CA GLN A 113 7.32 11.84 -20.17
C GLN A 113 8.47 10.82 -20.26
N SER A 114 9.66 11.25 -20.69
CA SER A 114 10.84 10.39 -20.78
C SER A 114 11.36 9.90 -19.41
N ARG A 115 10.96 10.59 -18.33
CA ARG A 115 11.32 10.28 -16.94
C ARG A 115 10.33 9.38 -16.24
N ILE A 116 9.30 8.88 -16.93
CA ILE A 116 8.34 7.94 -16.33
C ILE A 116 9.02 6.57 -16.16
N ALA A 117 9.13 6.12 -14.92
CA ALA A 117 9.78 4.83 -14.58
C ALA A 117 8.99 3.62 -15.08
N GLY A 118 7.64 3.71 -15.10
CA GLY A 118 6.76 2.63 -15.53
C GLY A 118 5.37 2.74 -14.94
N VAL A 119 4.61 1.66 -15.09
CA VAL A 119 3.27 1.49 -14.51
C VAL A 119 3.31 0.35 -13.50
N GLY A 120 3.07 0.65 -12.24
CA GLY A 120 2.77 -0.37 -11.23
C GLY A 120 1.26 -0.66 -11.21
N VAL A 121 0.92 -1.91 -11.05
CA VAL A 121 -0.48 -2.36 -10.94
C VAL A 121 -0.66 -3.10 -9.63
N SER A 122 -1.59 -2.66 -8.81
CA SER A 122 -2.03 -3.36 -7.62
C SER A 122 -3.42 -3.95 -7.85
N MET A 123 -3.56 -5.26 -7.65
CA MET A 123 -4.83 -5.96 -7.84
C MET A 123 -4.99 -7.14 -6.87
N PRO A 124 -6.23 -7.53 -6.53
CA PRO A 124 -6.46 -8.70 -5.70
C PRO A 124 -5.84 -9.96 -6.30
N PHE A 125 -5.25 -10.80 -5.44
CA PHE A 125 -4.76 -12.10 -5.86
C PHE A 125 -5.92 -12.98 -6.32
N GLU A 126 -5.78 -13.62 -7.49
CA GLU A 126 -6.79 -14.51 -8.09
C GLU A 126 -8.22 -13.92 -8.07
N LEU A 127 -8.37 -12.72 -8.65
CA LEU A 127 -9.61 -11.96 -8.67
C LEU A 127 -10.84 -12.80 -9.10
N TRP A 128 -10.62 -13.78 -9.97
CA TRP A 128 -11.66 -14.69 -10.48
C TRP A 128 -12.23 -15.66 -9.43
N ASN A 129 -11.52 -15.93 -8.35
CA ASN A 129 -12.00 -16.82 -7.28
C ASN A 129 -12.98 -16.14 -6.30
N TRP A 130 -13.27 -14.86 -6.49
CA TRP A 130 -14.08 -14.07 -5.54
C TRP A 130 -15.48 -13.72 -6.05
N ALA A 131 -15.90 -14.28 -7.18
CA ALA A 131 -17.18 -14.01 -7.81
C ALA A 131 -18.36 -14.21 -6.85
N GLU A 132 -18.47 -15.36 -6.20
CA GLU A 132 -19.52 -15.70 -5.25
C GLU A 132 -19.62 -14.68 -4.08
N LYS A 133 -18.47 -14.34 -3.44
CA LYS A 133 -18.46 -13.41 -2.29
C LYS A 133 -18.84 -11.97 -2.68
N THR A 134 -18.58 -11.57 -3.92
CA THR A 134 -18.88 -10.23 -4.43
C THR A 134 -20.22 -10.13 -5.12
N GLY A 135 -20.89 -11.27 -5.37
CA GLY A 135 -22.14 -11.34 -6.14
C GLY A 135 -21.93 -11.07 -7.63
N ALA A 136 -20.69 -11.23 -8.13
CA ALA A 136 -20.38 -11.12 -9.56
C ALA A 136 -20.75 -12.43 -10.29
N PRO A 137 -21.24 -12.36 -11.53
CA PRO A 137 -21.33 -13.52 -12.39
C PRO A 137 -19.93 -14.14 -12.60
N GLU A 138 -19.79 -15.45 -12.39
CA GLU A 138 -18.50 -16.13 -12.44
C GLU A 138 -17.84 -16.00 -13.82
N GLU A 139 -18.64 -16.07 -14.86
CA GLU A 139 -18.20 -15.98 -16.27
C GLU A 139 -17.49 -14.65 -16.56
N LEU A 140 -17.87 -13.57 -15.90
CA LEU A 140 -17.27 -12.24 -16.12
C LEU A 140 -15.88 -12.12 -15.52
N LEU A 141 -15.63 -12.75 -14.38
CA LEU A 141 -14.34 -12.64 -13.69
C LEU A 141 -13.33 -13.70 -14.15
N VAL A 142 -13.79 -14.82 -14.68
CA VAL A 142 -12.92 -15.91 -15.17
C VAL A 142 -12.02 -15.46 -16.31
N GLU A 143 -12.42 -14.45 -17.09
CA GLU A 143 -11.63 -13.87 -18.17
C GLU A 143 -10.25 -13.37 -17.69
N TRP A 144 -10.17 -12.84 -16.46
CA TRP A 144 -8.92 -12.37 -15.86
C TRP A 144 -7.81 -13.43 -15.85
N LYS A 145 -8.18 -14.70 -15.71
CA LYS A 145 -7.24 -15.83 -15.61
C LYS A 145 -6.33 -15.96 -16.84
N HIS A 146 -6.84 -15.57 -18.02
CA HIS A 146 -6.15 -15.73 -19.29
C HIS A 146 -5.94 -14.41 -20.05
N PHE A 147 -6.37 -13.28 -19.48
CA PHE A 147 -6.39 -11.98 -20.18
C PHE A 147 -5.00 -11.44 -20.54
N GLY A 148 -3.99 -11.75 -19.73
CA GLY A 148 -2.62 -11.27 -19.96
C GLY A 148 -2.49 -9.75 -19.79
N PHE A 149 -3.16 -9.17 -18.79
CA PHE A 149 -3.27 -7.72 -18.56
C PHE A 149 -1.93 -7.00 -18.57
N ARG A 150 -0.91 -7.54 -17.88
CA ARG A 150 0.45 -6.97 -17.85
C ARG A 150 1.01 -6.73 -19.26
N LYS A 151 0.93 -7.75 -20.11
CA LYS A 151 1.47 -7.71 -21.48
C LYS A 151 0.72 -6.66 -22.32
N LYS A 152 -0.61 -6.73 -22.31
CA LYS A 152 -1.45 -5.80 -23.09
C LYS A 152 -1.24 -4.35 -22.66
N LEU A 153 -1.19 -4.06 -21.34
CA LEU A 153 -0.95 -2.71 -20.85
C LEU A 153 0.43 -2.20 -21.27
N SER A 154 1.48 -3.05 -21.16
CA SER A 154 2.83 -2.67 -21.59
C SER A 154 2.92 -2.43 -23.10
N GLU A 155 2.21 -3.22 -23.92
CA GLU A 155 2.17 -3.03 -25.38
C GLU A 155 1.48 -1.70 -25.77
N ILE A 156 0.44 -1.31 -25.03
CA ILE A 156 -0.31 -0.07 -25.29
C ILE A 156 0.48 1.15 -24.83
N THR A 157 1.02 1.12 -23.62
CA THR A 157 1.67 2.29 -23.01
C THR A 157 3.13 2.46 -23.40
N LYS A 158 3.77 1.40 -23.93
CA LYS A 158 5.22 1.30 -24.16
C LYS A 158 6.08 1.47 -22.91
N LEU A 159 5.46 1.36 -21.75
CA LEU A 159 6.12 1.45 -20.43
C LEU A 159 6.30 0.06 -19.82
N PRO A 160 7.32 -0.12 -18.98
CA PRO A 160 7.42 -1.32 -18.14
C PRO A 160 6.22 -1.42 -17.21
N VAL A 161 5.64 -2.63 -17.07
CA VAL A 161 4.50 -2.88 -16.19
C VAL A 161 4.87 -3.93 -15.14
N THR A 162 4.67 -3.60 -13.87
CA THR A 162 4.85 -4.50 -12.72
C THR A 162 3.51 -4.71 -12.04
N ILE A 163 3.16 -5.96 -11.71
CA ILE A 163 1.91 -6.29 -11.00
C ILE A 163 2.26 -6.86 -9.62
N GLN A 164 1.50 -6.43 -8.60
CA GLN A 164 1.59 -6.93 -7.23
C GLN A 164 0.19 -7.08 -6.61
N ASN A 165 0.08 -7.91 -5.57
CA ASN A 165 -1.12 -7.95 -4.75
C ASN A 165 -1.43 -6.57 -4.15
N ASP A 166 -2.73 -6.20 -4.07
CA ASP A 166 -3.16 -4.86 -3.65
C ASP A 166 -2.86 -4.56 -2.17
N ALA A 167 -3.03 -5.52 -1.28
CA ALA A 167 -2.71 -5.35 0.13
C ALA A 167 -1.19 -5.33 0.38
N THR A 168 -0.42 -6.15 -0.35
CA THR A 168 1.05 -6.11 -0.34
C THR A 168 1.57 -4.78 -0.87
N SER A 169 0.95 -4.23 -1.92
CA SER A 169 1.28 -2.89 -2.44
C SER A 169 1.01 -1.79 -1.39
N ALA A 170 -0.13 -1.87 -0.68
CA ALA A 170 -0.44 -0.95 0.40
C ALA A 170 0.58 -1.01 1.55
N CYS A 171 1.03 -2.21 1.91
CA CYS A 171 2.12 -2.43 2.85
C CYS A 171 3.44 -1.77 2.36
N GLY A 172 3.73 -1.87 1.06
CA GLY A 172 4.87 -1.18 0.44
C GLY A 172 4.76 0.34 0.52
N ALA A 173 3.57 0.90 0.34
CA ALA A 173 3.34 2.34 0.53
C ALA A 173 3.60 2.78 1.98
N GLU A 174 3.15 2.00 2.96
CA GLU A 174 3.39 2.28 4.37
C GLU A 174 4.89 2.18 4.73
N LEU A 175 5.61 1.23 4.13
CA LEU A 175 7.07 1.12 4.29
C LEU A 175 7.80 2.35 3.77
N VAL A 176 7.35 2.96 2.65
CA VAL A 176 8.07 4.08 2.01
C VAL A 176 7.62 5.43 2.54
N PHE A 177 6.32 5.63 2.69
CA PHE A 177 5.71 6.92 2.95
C PHE A 177 5.11 7.03 4.37
N GLY A 178 5.04 5.91 5.10
CA GLY A 178 4.53 5.85 6.46
C GLY A 178 5.63 5.57 7.49
N HIS A 179 5.39 4.57 8.33
CA HIS A 179 6.25 4.23 9.47
C HIS A 179 7.54 3.47 9.14
N GLY A 180 7.77 3.11 7.87
CA GLY A 180 8.93 2.28 7.50
C GLY A 180 10.29 2.90 7.76
N ASN A 181 10.40 4.22 8.01
CA ASN A 181 11.63 4.84 8.46
C ASN A 181 11.95 4.57 9.94
N GLU A 182 10.95 4.19 10.73
CA GLU A 182 11.03 3.98 12.18
C GLU A 182 11.03 2.49 12.56
N LEU A 183 10.42 1.66 11.70
CA LEU A 183 10.20 0.23 11.93
C LEU A 183 10.99 -0.62 10.94
N ILE A 184 11.65 -1.67 11.46
CA ILE A 184 12.43 -2.64 10.68
C ILE A 184 11.54 -3.81 10.26
N ASP A 185 10.78 -4.33 11.23
CA ASP A 185 9.92 -5.50 11.09
C ASP A 185 8.51 -5.17 11.57
N PHE A 186 7.54 -5.26 10.69
CA PHE A 186 6.14 -5.02 11.08
C PHE A 186 5.17 -5.87 10.25
N VAL A 187 4.02 -6.13 10.84
CA VAL A 187 2.87 -6.69 10.13
C VAL A 187 1.86 -5.58 9.84
N TYR A 188 1.33 -5.58 8.63
CA TYR A 188 0.41 -4.56 8.13
C TYR A 188 -0.93 -5.20 7.77
N PHE A 189 -2.03 -4.69 8.32
CA PHE A 189 -3.40 -5.08 7.98
C PHE A 189 -4.08 -3.95 7.23
N PHE A 190 -4.62 -4.26 6.06
CA PHE A 190 -5.44 -3.34 5.27
C PHE A 190 -6.88 -3.83 5.22
N ILE A 191 -7.80 -3.04 5.78
CA ILE A 191 -9.22 -3.34 5.80
C ILE A 191 -9.87 -2.62 4.62
N GLY A 192 -10.16 -3.37 3.57
CA GLY A 192 -10.86 -2.93 2.37
C GLY A 192 -12.18 -3.67 2.20
N THR A 193 -12.65 -3.82 0.95
CA THR A 193 -13.79 -4.71 0.66
C THR A 193 -13.56 -6.08 1.28
N PHE A 194 -12.31 -6.57 1.23
CA PHE A 194 -11.82 -7.70 2.03
C PHE A 194 -10.63 -7.23 2.86
N VAL A 195 -10.37 -7.94 3.96
CA VAL A 195 -9.15 -7.74 4.74
C VAL A 195 -7.99 -8.46 4.06
N GLY A 196 -6.86 -7.81 4.03
CA GLY A 196 -5.58 -8.37 3.58
C GLY A 196 -4.45 -7.68 4.31
N GLY A 197 -3.22 -7.84 3.84
CA GLY A 197 -2.09 -7.16 4.47
C GLY A 197 -0.77 -7.48 3.80
N GLY A 198 0.28 -7.26 4.55
CA GLY A 198 1.66 -7.53 4.16
C GLY A 198 2.54 -7.72 5.37
N VAL A 199 3.72 -8.21 5.11
CA VAL A 199 4.76 -8.45 6.10
C VAL A 199 6.02 -7.70 5.66
N VAL A 200 6.60 -6.93 6.57
CA VAL A 200 7.90 -6.29 6.37
C VAL A 200 8.91 -6.94 7.30
N LEU A 201 10.04 -7.36 6.74
CA LEU A 201 11.17 -7.93 7.47
C LEU A 201 12.45 -7.28 6.94
N ASP A 202 13.33 -6.84 7.84
CA ASP A 202 14.57 -6.15 7.49
C ASP A 202 14.34 -4.94 6.55
N HIS A 203 13.37 -4.08 6.84
CA HIS A 203 12.95 -2.96 5.98
C HIS A 203 12.54 -3.37 4.55
N THR A 204 12.13 -4.60 4.33
CA THR A 204 11.78 -5.11 3.00
C THR A 204 10.41 -5.79 3.05
N VAL A 205 9.55 -5.47 2.08
CA VAL A 205 8.27 -6.19 1.94
C VAL A 205 8.57 -7.64 1.60
N TYR A 206 8.19 -8.54 2.49
CA TYR A 206 8.31 -9.98 2.27
C TYR A 206 7.16 -10.47 1.38
N SER A 207 7.47 -10.75 0.12
CA SER A 207 6.46 -11.18 -0.85
C SER A 207 6.02 -12.64 -0.69
N GLY A 208 6.83 -13.48 -0.04
CA GLY A 208 6.60 -14.93 -0.02
C GLY A 208 6.89 -15.61 -1.36
N ARG A 209 6.70 -16.93 -1.40
CA ARG A 209 7.04 -17.76 -2.57
C ARG A 209 6.16 -17.46 -3.80
N THR A 210 4.89 -17.14 -3.58
CA THR A 210 3.90 -16.90 -4.65
C THR A 210 3.51 -15.43 -4.79
N GLY A 211 4.17 -14.51 -4.06
CA GLY A 211 3.81 -13.09 -4.05
C GLY A 211 2.58 -12.76 -3.19
N ASN A 212 2.17 -13.65 -2.27
CA ASN A 212 0.93 -13.51 -1.50
C ASN A 212 1.16 -13.61 0.03
N ALA A 213 2.36 -13.28 0.53
CA ALA A 213 2.59 -13.18 1.97
C ALA A 213 1.72 -12.08 2.57
N GLY A 214 1.20 -12.29 3.77
CA GLY A 214 0.23 -11.37 4.39
C GLY A 214 -1.21 -11.52 3.88
N ALA A 215 -1.53 -12.62 3.20
CA ALA A 215 -2.90 -12.98 2.81
C ALA A 215 -3.73 -13.36 4.05
N PHE A 216 -4.00 -12.40 4.92
CA PHE A 216 -4.69 -12.64 6.20
C PHE A 216 -6.17 -12.94 6.04
N GLY A 217 -6.79 -12.55 4.91
CA GLY A 217 -8.21 -12.78 4.69
C GLY A 217 -8.69 -14.22 4.93
N PRO A 218 -8.01 -15.25 4.40
CA PRO A 218 -8.33 -16.66 4.65
C PRO A 218 -7.98 -17.19 6.05
N MET A 219 -7.37 -16.38 6.93
CA MET A 219 -7.01 -16.85 8.28
C MET A 219 -8.24 -17.41 8.99
N PRO A 220 -8.19 -18.66 9.51
CA PRO A 220 -9.32 -19.26 10.17
C PRO A 220 -9.60 -18.57 11.50
N VAL A 221 -10.86 -18.23 11.73
CA VAL A 221 -11.37 -17.64 12.98
C VAL A 221 -12.67 -18.33 13.37
N THR A 222 -13.03 -18.26 14.65
CA THR A 222 -14.29 -18.81 15.14
C THR A 222 -15.36 -17.72 15.15
N GLY A 223 -16.47 -17.94 14.48
CA GLY A 223 -17.63 -17.06 14.51
C GLY A 223 -18.38 -17.11 15.85
N ALA A 224 -19.34 -16.20 16.02
CA ALA A 224 -20.16 -16.14 17.22
C ALA A 224 -21.01 -17.42 17.45
N ASP A 225 -21.32 -18.15 16.39
CA ASP A 225 -22.02 -19.45 16.41
C ASP A 225 -21.11 -20.65 16.72
N GLY A 226 -19.83 -20.41 17.01
CA GLY A 226 -18.83 -21.44 17.28
C GLY A 226 -18.28 -22.14 16.04
N LYS A 227 -18.71 -21.77 14.83
CA LYS A 227 -18.25 -22.39 13.59
C LYS A 227 -16.96 -21.72 13.09
N MET A 228 -16.13 -22.53 12.43
CA MET A 228 -14.95 -22.03 11.74
C MET A 228 -15.36 -21.24 10.49
N THR A 229 -14.74 -20.07 10.34
CA THR A 229 -14.97 -19.14 9.22
C THR A 229 -13.64 -18.44 8.90
N THR A 230 -13.64 -17.37 8.10
CA THR A 230 -12.41 -16.65 7.75
C THR A 230 -12.40 -15.25 8.31
N LEU A 231 -11.21 -14.68 8.51
CA LEU A 231 -11.07 -13.29 8.98
C LEU A 231 -11.82 -12.30 8.06
N THR A 232 -11.85 -12.55 6.75
CA THR A 232 -12.62 -11.74 5.78
C THR A 232 -14.10 -11.67 6.12
N ASP A 233 -14.67 -12.73 6.68
CA ASP A 233 -16.10 -12.79 6.98
C ASP A 233 -16.49 -11.98 8.22
N HIS A 234 -15.50 -11.40 8.94
CA HIS A 234 -15.73 -10.62 10.17
C HIS A 234 -15.04 -9.26 10.16
N ALA A 235 -13.87 -9.13 9.52
CA ALA A 235 -13.04 -7.93 9.58
C ALA A 235 -12.86 -7.28 8.19
N SER A 236 -13.97 -7.09 7.46
CA SER A 236 -13.95 -6.48 6.14
C SER A 236 -15.06 -5.43 5.98
N ILE A 237 -14.90 -4.48 5.06
CA ILE A 237 -15.98 -3.53 4.74
C ILE A 237 -17.19 -4.26 4.15
N LEU A 238 -16.98 -5.39 3.48
CA LEU A 238 -18.08 -6.21 2.97
C LEU A 238 -19.04 -6.67 4.07
N THR A 239 -18.56 -6.91 5.29
CA THR A 239 -19.42 -7.29 6.42
C THR A 239 -20.29 -6.14 6.86
N LEU A 240 -19.75 -4.92 6.90
CA LEU A 240 -20.53 -3.71 7.14
C LEU A 240 -21.58 -3.47 6.04
N GLU A 241 -21.19 -3.66 4.76
CA GLU A 241 -22.14 -3.55 3.64
C GLU A 241 -23.31 -4.54 3.75
N LYS A 242 -23.03 -5.78 4.14
CA LYS A 242 -24.07 -6.80 4.33
C LYS A 242 -25.01 -6.41 5.46
N LEU A 243 -24.49 -5.94 6.58
CA LEU A 243 -25.27 -5.45 7.72
C LEU A 243 -26.18 -4.29 7.31
N LEU A 244 -25.65 -3.30 6.61
CA LEU A 244 -26.42 -2.13 6.16
C LEU A 244 -27.47 -2.48 5.10
N LYS A 245 -27.17 -3.45 4.23
CA LYS A 245 -28.10 -3.88 3.17
C LYS A 245 -29.39 -4.47 3.73
N THR A 246 -29.34 -5.14 4.88
CA THR A 246 -30.56 -5.68 5.54
C THR A 246 -31.51 -4.56 5.96
N GLU A 247 -31.00 -3.35 6.19
CA GLU A 247 -31.72 -2.15 6.57
C GLU A 247 -32.01 -1.20 5.38
N GLY A 248 -31.72 -1.64 4.15
CA GLY A 248 -31.93 -0.83 2.95
C GLY A 248 -30.90 0.31 2.76
N ILE A 249 -29.82 0.32 3.54
CA ILE A 249 -28.77 1.35 3.48
C ILE A 249 -27.68 0.87 2.50
N ASN A 250 -27.35 1.69 1.51
CA ASN A 250 -26.27 1.39 0.56
C ASN A 250 -24.98 2.14 0.96
N LEU A 251 -23.95 1.41 1.39
CA LEU A 251 -22.64 1.98 1.74
C LEU A 251 -21.86 2.46 0.50
N TYR A 252 -22.08 1.85 -0.65
CA TYR A 252 -21.35 2.16 -1.88
C TYR A 252 -22.04 3.23 -2.71
N HIS A 253 -21.95 4.48 -2.27
CA HIS A 253 -22.17 5.61 -3.15
C HIS A 253 -20.81 6.22 -3.52
N PRO A 254 -20.52 6.50 -4.82
CA PRO A 254 -19.21 7.05 -5.24
C PRO A 254 -18.83 8.35 -4.55
N GLU A 255 -19.83 9.08 -4.05
CA GLU A 255 -19.72 10.42 -3.46
C GLU A 255 -19.73 10.40 -1.92
N ARG A 256 -19.62 9.22 -1.27
CA ARG A 256 -19.63 9.17 0.20
C ARG A 256 -18.38 9.79 0.80
N GLU A 257 -18.54 10.98 1.32
CA GLU A 257 -17.55 11.73 2.06
C GLU A 257 -17.48 11.26 3.53
N LYS A 258 -16.52 11.84 4.26
CA LYS A 258 -16.22 11.51 5.67
C LYS A 258 -17.45 11.54 6.60
N GLU A 259 -18.38 12.47 6.36
CA GLU A 259 -19.59 12.69 7.16
C GLU A 259 -20.56 11.50 7.11
N GLU A 260 -20.56 10.74 6.02
CA GLU A 260 -21.48 9.61 5.84
C GLU A 260 -21.09 8.38 6.65
N TRP A 261 -19.80 8.20 6.98
CA TRP A 261 -19.38 7.14 7.90
C TRP A 261 -19.96 7.36 9.30
N HIS A 262 -20.03 8.60 9.77
CA HIS A 262 -20.60 8.93 11.07
C HIS A 262 -22.12 8.75 11.12
N SER A 263 -22.81 8.91 9.99
CA SER A 263 -24.26 8.70 9.91
C SER A 263 -24.68 7.24 10.07
N LEU A 264 -23.74 6.29 10.01
CA LEU A 264 -24.03 4.86 10.19
C LEU A 264 -24.34 4.47 11.65
N GLY A 265 -24.02 5.34 12.61
CA GLY A 265 -24.41 5.18 14.01
C GLY A 265 -23.99 3.84 14.60
N HIS A 266 -24.94 3.14 15.23
CA HIS A 266 -24.67 1.86 15.93
C HIS A 266 -24.17 0.73 15.01
N TYR A 267 -24.52 0.73 13.73
CA TYR A 267 -24.00 -0.27 12.77
C TYR A 267 -22.47 -0.17 12.60
N LEU A 268 -21.97 1.07 12.61
CA LEU A 268 -20.54 1.29 12.58
C LEU A 268 -19.85 0.79 13.84
N ASP A 269 -20.44 1.08 15.01
CA ASP A 269 -19.87 0.67 16.29
C ASP A 269 -19.89 -0.86 16.44
N GLU A 270 -20.96 -1.55 16.01
CA GLU A 270 -21.05 -3.00 15.97
C GLU A 270 -19.99 -3.62 15.06
N TRP A 271 -19.84 -3.05 13.85
CA TRP A 271 -18.80 -3.50 12.90
C TRP A 271 -17.40 -3.28 13.44
N ILE A 272 -17.11 -2.14 14.08
CA ILE A 272 -15.82 -1.87 14.71
C ILE A 272 -15.53 -2.89 15.80
N GLY A 273 -16.50 -3.17 16.65
CA GLY A 273 -16.36 -4.15 17.72
C GLY A 273 -16.05 -5.57 17.20
N THR A 274 -16.81 -6.03 16.22
CA THR A 274 -16.61 -7.34 15.58
C THR A 274 -15.26 -7.41 14.88
N THR A 275 -14.91 -6.37 14.13
CA THR A 275 -13.62 -6.26 13.43
C THR A 275 -12.46 -6.32 14.42
N ALA A 276 -12.52 -5.55 15.50
CA ALA A 276 -11.48 -5.50 16.53
C ALA A 276 -11.32 -6.83 17.25
N TYR A 277 -12.42 -7.50 17.59
CA TYR A 277 -12.42 -8.81 18.23
C TYR A 277 -11.63 -9.85 17.42
N HIS A 278 -11.88 -9.93 16.12
CA HIS A 278 -11.23 -10.91 15.25
C HIS A 278 -9.80 -10.50 14.87
N LEU A 279 -9.54 -9.20 14.62
CA LEU A 279 -8.20 -8.71 14.35
C LEU A 279 -7.25 -8.87 15.53
N ALA A 280 -7.70 -8.66 16.75
CA ALA A 280 -6.88 -8.87 17.95
C ALA A 280 -6.32 -10.30 18.01
N ARG A 281 -7.15 -11.30 17.68
CA ARG A 281 -6.72 -12.70 17.62
C ARG A 281 -5.79 -12.99 16.46
N ALA A 282 -6.05 -12.42 15.30
CA ALA A 282 -5.18 -12.54 14.13
C ALA A 282 -3.79 -11.91 14.38
N ILE A 283 -3.75 -10.79 15.09
CA ILE A 283 -2.51 -10.11 15.48
C ILE A 283 -1.71 -11.00 16.44
N VAL A 284 -2.32 -11.50 17.52
CA VAL A 284 -1.65 -12.39 18.47
C VAL A 284 -1.13 -13.64 17.76
N ALA A 285 -1.91 -14.24 16.85
CA ALA A 285 -1.47 -15.37 16.05
C ALA A 285 -0.27 -15.03 15.16
N SER A 286 -0.23 -13.82 14.58
CA SER A 286 0.88 -13.37 13.75
C SER A 286 2.18 -13.20 14.55
N TYR A 287 2.09 -12.64 15.76
CA TYR A 287 3.23 -12.50 16.68
C TYR A 287 3.72 -13.84 17.22
N SER A 288 2.85 -14.84 17.32
CA SER A 288 3.25 -16.20 17.70
C SER A 288 4.14 -16.88 16.64
N ILE A 289 4.20 -16.34 15.42
CA ILE A 289 5.00 -16.87 14.31
C ILE A 289 6.26 -16.03 14.10
N ILE A 290 6.10 -14.69 14.15
CA ILE A 290 7.19 -13.72 13.91
C ILE A 290 7.09 -12.62 14.98
N ASP A 291 8.22 -12.34 15.62
CA ASP A 291 8.35 -11.31 16.66
C ASP A 291 8.47 -9.92 16.02
N PHE A 292 7.32 -9.33 15.68
CA PHE A 292 7.26 -8.02 15.03
C PHE A 292 7.47 -6.87 16.02
N GLN A 293 8.06 -5.76 15.57
CA GLN A 293 8.15 -4.52 16.33
C GLN A 293 6.79 -3.83 16.49
N ALA A 294 5.94 -3.90 15.46
CA ALA A 294 4.62 -3.29 15.47
C ALA A 294 3.63 -3.98 14.53
N THR A 295 2.35 -3.79 14.82
CA THR A 295 1.24 -4.00 13.89
C THR A 295 0.72 -2.67 13.43
N ILE A 296 0.59 -2.49 12.12
CA ILE A 296 0.00 -1.31 11.51
C ILE A 296 -1.39 -1.65 10.99
N ILE A 297 -2.39 -0.87 11.38
CA ILE A 297 -3.78 -1.01 10.95
C ILE A 297 -4.12 0.14 10.01
N ASP A 298 -4.55 -0.20 8.79
CA ASP A 298 -4.96 0.78 7.79
C ASP A 298 -6.20 0.30 7.02
N GLY A 299 -6.77 1.13 6.14
CA GLY A 299 -7.93 0.72 5.38
C GLY A 299 -8.56 1.80 4.52
N ALA A 300 -9.67 1.42 3.87
CA ALA A 300 -10.41 2.26 2.94
C ALA A 300 -11.51 3.11 3.64
N PHE A 301 -11.22 3.63 4.81
CA PHE A 301 -12.12 4.44 5.64
C PHE A 301 -11.40 5.71 6.15
N PRO A 302 -12.14 6.70 6.73
CA PRO A 302 -11.56 7.92 7.29
C PRO A 302 -10.60 7.66 8.45
N PRO A 303 -9.65 8.60 8.71
CA PRO A 303 -8.65 8.44 9.79
C PRO A 303 -9.24 8.28 11.18
N ASP A 304 -10.34 8.95 11.48
CA ASP A 304 -11.02 8.86 12.77
C ASP A 304 -11.67 7.48 13.01
N ILE A 305 -12.16 6.82 11.95
CA ILE A 305 -12.63 5.43 12.02
C ILE A 305 -11.44 4.49 12.24
N ARG A 306 -10.31 4.71 11.56
CA ARG A 306 -9.08 3.96 11.78
C ARG A 306 -8.64 4.03 13.24
N LYS A 307 -8.64 5.23 13.82
CA LYS A 307 -8.32 5.45 15.22
C LYS A 307 -9.23 4.63 16.14
N LYS A 308 -10.56 4.68 15.93
CA LYS A 308 -11.53 3.88 16.70
C LYS A 308 -11.25 2.38 16.60
N ILE A 309 -10.92 1.86 15.42
CA ILE A 309 -10.58 0.46 15.22
C ILE A 309 -9.31 0.09 16.00
N VAL A 310 -8.26 0.91 15.93
CA VAL A 310 -7.00 0.68 16.66
C VAL A 310 -7.23 0.67 18.17
N GLU A 311 -8.01 1.62 18.69
CA GLU A 311 -8.37 1.68 20.12
C GLU A 311 -9.17 0.43 20.55
N ALA A 312 -10.14 0.00 19.75
CA ALA A 312 -10.92 -1.20 20.01
C ALA A 312 -10.06 -2.47 19.97
N ILE A 313 -9.11 -2.59 19.03
CA ILE A 313 -8.16 -3.70 18.96
C ILE A 313 -7.32 -3.78 20.24
N LYS A 314 -6.80 -2.65 20.73
CA LYS A 314 -6.02 -2.59 21.98
C LYS A 314 -6.83 -3.10 23.19
N ILE A 315 -8.11 -2.73 23.25
CA ILE A 315 -9.02 -3.21 24.30
C ILE A 315 -9.21 -4.74 24.19
N GLU A 316 -9.39 -5.26 22.98
CA GLU A 316 -9.58 -6.70 22.76
C GLU A 316 -8.30 -7.51 23.04
N ILE A 317 -7.13 -7.00 22.68
CA ILE A 317 -5.84 -7.65 22.99
C ILE A 317 -5.64 -7.79 24.50
N ASN A 318 -6.00 -6.79 25.29
CA ASN A 318 -5.88 -6.84 26.76
C ASN A 318 -6.75 -7.94 27.40
N LYS A 319 -7.71 -8.53 26.68
CA LYS A 319 -8.52 -9.66 27.14
C LYS A 319 -7.91 -11.02 26.81
N LEU A 320 -6.85 -11.06 26.02
CA LEU A 320 -6.20 -12.28 25.56
C LEU A 320 -5.02 -12.65 26.44
N ASP A 321 -4.74 -13.94 26.54
CA ASP A 321 -3.51 -14.41 27.17
C ASP A 321 -2.35 -14.27 26.16
N THR A 322 -1.48 -13.31 26.44
CA THR A 322 -0.30 -12.99 25.61
C THR A 322 1.02 -13.39 26.29
N ARG A 323 0.97 -14.23 27.32
CA ARG A 323 2.18 -14.72 28.01
C ARG A 323 3.07 -15.48 27.03
N GLY A 324 4.35 -15.11 27.01
CA GLY A 324 5.34 -15.67 26.07
C GLY A 324 5.44 -14.95 24.73
N ILE A 325 4.63 -13.91 24.50
CA ILE A 325 4.72 -12.99 23.37
C ILE A 325 5.23 -11.65 23.89
N GLY A 326 6.06 -10.95 23.11
CA GLY A 326 6.55 -9.62 23.47
C GLY A 326 5.44 -8.55 23.54
N GLU A 327 5.83 -7.30 23.75
CA GLU A 327 4.89 -6.18 23.76
C GLU A 327 4.23 -6.02 22.37
N LEU A 328 2.89 -5.98 22.34
CA LEU A 328 2.11 -5.82 21.14
C LEU A 328 1.86 -4.33 20.86
N VAL A 329 2.70 -3.73 20.02
CA VAL A 329 2.56 -2.32 19.62
C VAL A 329 1.60 -2.22 18.44
N ILE A 330 0.44 -1.57 18.63
CA ILE A 330 -0.58 -1.38 17.61
C ILE A 330 -0.63 0.09 17.20
N MET A 331 -0.42 0.36 15.92
CA MET A 331 -0.32 1.70 15.35
C MET A 331 -1.34 1.91 14.22
N GLU A 332 -1.71 3.18 14.01
CA GLU A 332 -2.48 3.58 12.84
C GLU A 332 -1.55 3.70 11.62
N GLY A 333 -1.97 3.23 10.44
CA GLY A 333 -1.27 3.51 9.20
C GLY A 333 -1.33 4.99 8.84
N LEU A 334 -0.32 5.51 8.18
CA LEU A 334 -0.22 6.92 7.79
C LEU A 334 -0.74 7.21 6.39
N VAL A 335 -0.71 6.21 5.50
CA VAL A 335 -1.07 6.41 4.08
C VAL A 335 -2.58 6.38 3.85
N GLY A 336 -3.29 5.45 4.46
CA GLY A 336 -4.73 5.41 4.42
C GLY A 336 -5.32 4.91 3.09
N ARG A 337 -6.45 5.52 2.70
CA ARG A 337 -7.28 5.09 1.56
C ARG A 337 -6.51 4.96 0.24
N GLY A 338 -5.53 5.83 0.00
CA GLY A 338 -4.68 5.84 -1.21
C GLY A 338 -3.58 4.78 -1.23
N ALA A 339 -3.34 4.05 -0.13
CA ALA A 339 -2.17 3.18 0.04
C ALA A 339 -1.98 2.17 -1.10
N ARG A 340 -3.06 1.60 -1.64
CA ARG A 340 -2.98 0.62 -2.73
C ARG A 340 -2.52 1.24 -4.05
N ALA A 341 -3.01 2.43 -4.41
CA ALA A 341 -2.63 3.12 -5.63
C ALA A 341 -1.21 3.69 -5.52
N LEU A 342 -0.88 4.32 -4.37
CA LEU A 342 0.45 4.83 -4.09
C LEU A 342 1.49 3.71 -4.02
N GLY A 343 1.14 2.58 -3.40
CA GLY A 343 1.97 1.38 -3.39
C GLY A 343 2.20 0.80 -4.78
N ALA A 344 1.18 0.79 -5.63
CA ALA A 344 1.34 0.44 -7.04
C ALA A 344 2.35 1.38 -7.73
N ALA A 345 2.18 2.70 -7.58
CA ALA A 345 3.09 3.70 -8.16
C ALA A 345 4.54 3.54 -7.66
N SER A 346 4.73 3.00 -6.46
CA SER A 346 6.07 2.74 -5.91
C SER A 346 6.80 1.58 -6.58
N LEU A 347 6.09 0.61 -7.16
CA LEU A 347 6.71 -0.60 -7.74
C LEU A 347 7.76 -0.32 -8.82
N PRO A 348 7.51 0.56 -9.83
CA PRO A 348 8.53 0.94 -10.80
C PRO A 348 9.71 1.68 -10.17
N LEU A 349 9.46 2.52 -9.14
CA LEU A 349 10.50 3.24 -8.42
C LEU A 349 11.41 2.27 -7.66
N PHE A 350 10.83 1.30 -6.94
CA PHE A 350 11.58 0.25 -6.25
C PHE A 350 12.44 -0.57 -7.22
N SER A 351 11.85 -1.03 -8.31
CA SER A 351 12.56 -1.90 -9.23
C SER A 351 13.74 -1.22 -9.93
N ARG A 352 13.72 0.11 -10.05
CA ARG A 352 14.71 0.87 -10.82
C ARG A 352 15.69 1.67 -9.97
N TYR A 353 15.24 2.22 -8.83
CA TYR A 353 16.00 3.20 -8.04
C TYR A 353 16.25 2.78 -6.60
N LEU A 354 15.43 1.91 -6.04
CA LEU A 354 15.56 1.43 -4.67
C LEU A 354 16.05 -0.02 -4.69
N LEU A 355 17.35 -0.19 -4.91
CA LEU A 355 18.00 -1.48 -4.79
C LEU A 355 17.88 -2.00 -3.34
N ASP A 356 17.81 -3.33 -3.22
CA ASP A 356 17.80 -4.11 -1.99
C ASP A 356 18.61 -3.42 -0.87
N GLN A 357 17.95 -2.95 0.16
CA GLN A 357 18.59 -2.27 1.30
C GLN A 357 19.66 -3.14 1.94
N LYS A 358 19.57 -4.47 1.82
CA LYS A 358 20.60 -5.41 2.28
C LYS A 358 21.97 -5.19 1.61
N VAL A 359 21.99 -4.61 0.41
CA VAL A 359 23.25 -4.28 -0.28
C VAL A 359 23.84 -2.97 0.23
N LEU A 360 22.99 -2.01 0.62
CA LEU A 360 23.41 -0.68 1.07
C LEU A 360 23.82 -0.64 2.56
N PHE A 361 23.30 -1.55 3.38
CA PHE A 361 23.49 -1.55 4.84
C PHE A 361 24.24 -2.76 5.37
N LYS A 362 25.02 -3.48 4.54
CA LYS A 362 25.98 -4.48 5.02
C LYS A 362 27.05 -3.80 5.88
N GLY A 363 26.80 -3.71 7.16
CA GLY A 363 27.82 -3.25 8.11
C GLY A 363 27.38 -2.37 9.25
N ILE A 364 26.10 -2.09 9.44
CA ILE A 364 25.61 -1.45 10.67
C ILE A 364 25.04 -2.57 11.56
N LYS A 365 25.94 -3.18 12.36
CA LYS A 365 25.59 -3.92 13.58
C LYS A 365 25.64 -2.97 14.74
#